data_2508e29f24d72d093b713e7793232c41
#
_entry.id   2508e29f24d72d093b713e7793232c41
#
_cell.length_a   1.000
_cell.length_b   1.000
_cell.length_c   1.000
_cell.angle_alpha   90.00
_cell.angle_beta   90.00
_cell.angle_gamma   90.00
#
_symmetry.space_group_name_H-M   'P 1'
#
loop_
_entity.id
_entity.type
_entity.pdbx_description
1 polymer ?
#
loop_
_entity_poly.entity_id
_entity_poly.type
_entity_poly.pdbx_seq_one_letter_code
_entity_poly.pdbx_strand_id
1 'polypeptide(L)'
;GDLPITTVVNPNYKQGQLSSLVAAINSIQSSKESASVDGILVHLVDHPYINPDLVNLMIDRFYETNKLIVVPRYRGRRGHPVIFSSALFAELLAAPLDQGAKTVVHAHRDETLEIDTEDEGVIIDIDTPEEYRKHVKEQ
;
A
#
# COMPACT_ATOMS: atom_id res chain seq x y z
N GLY A 1 -6.14 23.94 -1.10
CA GLY A 1 -4.88 24.19 -0.43
C GLY A 1 -3.76 23.29 -0.95
N ASP A 2 -2.59 23.75 -0.74
CA ASP A 2 -1.42 23.03 -1.20
C ASP A 2 -1.11 21.87 -0.24
N LEU A 3 -1.26 20.65 -0.73
CA LEU A 3 -0.86 19.47 0.03
C LEU A 3 0.66 19.30 -0.07
N PRO A 4 1.33 18.92 1.03
CA PRO A 4 2.76 18.68 0.99
C PRO A 4 3.03 17.35 0.27
N ILE A 5 3.37 17.44 -1.01
CA ILE A 5 3.64 16.26 -1.86
C ILE A 5 5.11 16.27 -2.23
N THR A 6 5.76 15.12 -2.03
CA THR A 6 7.13 14.89 -2.48
C THR A 6 7.09 13.90 -3.64
N THR A 7 7.69 14.28 -4.76
CA THR A 7 7.80 13.42 -5.93
C THR A 7 9.16 12.72 -5.92
N VAL A 8 9.13 11.41 -6.07
CA VAL A 8 10.33 10.57 -6.13
C VAL A 8 10.37 9.87 -7.48
N VAL A 9 11.48 10.02 -8.20
CA VAL A 9 11.67 9.35 -9.47
C VAL A 9 12.29 7.98 -9.23
N ASN A 10 11.69 6.96 -9.83
CA ASN A 10 12.23 5.60 -9.78
C ASN A 10 12.85 5.25 -11.13
N PRO A 11 14.19 5.29 -11.26
CA PRO A 11 14.85 4.94 -12.52
C PRO A 11 14.72 3.45 -12.84
N ASN A 12 14.34 2.63 -11.85
CA ASN A 12 14.25 1.19 -12.00
C ASN A 12 12.80 0.71 -12.09
N TYR A 13 11.87 1.55 -12.54
CA TYR A 13 10.44 1.25 -12.55
C TYR A 13 10.10 -0.04 -13.31
N LYS A 14 10.92 -0.43 -14.28
CA LYS A 14 10.73 -1.66 -15.05
C LYS A 14 10.99 -2.92 -14.24
N GLN A 15 11.58 -2.80 -13.06
CA GLN A 15 11.86 -3.93 -12.16
C GLN A 15 10.65 -4.31 -11.30
N GLY A 16 9.51 -3.63 -11.47
CA GLY A 16 8.26 -3.96 -10.80
C GLY A 16 7.87 -3.00 -9.70
N GLN A 17 6.73 -3.24 -9.09
CA GLN A 17 6.13 -2.36 -8.09
C GLN A 17 7.00 -2.20 -6.84
N LEU A 18 7.70 -3.26 -6.43
CA LEU A 18 8.56 -3.19 -5.25
C LEU A 18 9.68 -2.17 -5.44
N SER A 19 10.19 -2.00 -6.67
CA SER A 19 11.23 -1.01 -6.93
C SER A 19 10.75 0.41 -6.63
N SER A 20 9.50 0.71 -6.92
CA SER A 20 8.91 2.03 -6.61
C SER A 20 8.74 2.21 -5.11
N LEU A 21 8.30 1.16 -4.41
CA LEU A 21 8.19 1.20 -2.95
C LEU A 21 9.56 1.39 -2.30
N VAL A 22 10.59 0.70 -2.79
CA VAL A 22 11.97 0.86 -2.31
C VAL A 22 12.44 2.30 -2.50
N ALA A 23 12.18 2.90 -3.67
CA ALA A 23 12.55 4.29 -3.92
C ALA A 23 11.88 5.24 -2.93
N ALA A 24 10.59 5.01 -2.63
CA ALA A 24 9.86 5.82 -1.67
C ALA A 24 10.42 5.67 -0.26
N ILE A 25 10.72 4.44 0.17
CA ILE A 25 11.30 4.19 1.50
C ILE A 25 12.66 4.85 1.63
N ASN A 26 13.52 4.75 0.62
CA ASN A 26 14.82 5.42 0.62
C ASN A 26 14.68 6.93 0.75
N SER A 27 13.71 7.53 0.07
CA SER A 27 13.42 8.95 0.19
C SER A 27 13.00 9.33 1.61
N ILE A 28 12.14 8.52 2.22
CA ILE A 28 11.68 8.75 3.60
C ILE A 28 12.87 8.69 4.57
N GLN A 29 13.72 7.66 4.44
CA GLN A 29 14.85 7.46 5.34
C GLN A 29 15.91 8.56 5.20
N SER A 30 16.00 9.19 4.04
CA SER A 30 16.90 10.33 3.80
C SER A 30 16.33 11.63 4.34
N SER A 31 15.06 11.67 4.71
CA SER A 31 14.39 12.86 5.19
C SER A 31 14.77 13.14 6.64
N LYS A 32 14.77 14.44 7.00
CA LYS A 32 14.98 14.86 8.38
C LYS A 32 13.90 14.38 9.33
N GLU A 33 12.74 14.01 8.79
CA GLU A 33 11.58 13.57 9.54
C GLU A 33 11.46 12.05 9.63
N SER A 34 12.47 11.31 9.18
CA SER A 34 12.41 9.85 9.11
C SER A 34 12.11 9.19 10.46
N ALA A 35 12.62 9.76 11.56
CA ALA A 35 12.40 9.21 12.91
C ALA A 35 10.95 9.30 13.37
N SER A 36 10.14 10.18 12.75
CA SER A 36 8.73 10.37 13.12
C SER A 36 7.77 9.56 12.26
N VAL A 37 8.28 8.78 11.29
CA VAL A 37 7.44 7.99 10.40
C VAL A 37 7.21 6.61 11.00
N ASP A 38 5.96 6.28 11.31
CA ASP A 38 5.57 5.01 11.93
C ASP A 38 5.27 3.92 10.91
N GLY A 39 4.94 4.31 9.68
CA GLY A 39 4.58 3.36 8.65
C GLY A 39 4.35 4.03 7.32
N ILE A 40 3.98 3.24 6.34
CA ILE A 40 3.71 3.70 4.98
C ILE A 40 2.40 3.06 4.50
N LEU A 41 1.54 3.87 3.89
CA LEU A 41 0.34 3.36 3.22
C LEU A 41 0.61 3.32 1.73
N VAL A 42 0.47 2.12 1.15
CA VAL A 42 0.73 1.88 -0.26
C VAL A 42 -0.58 1.73 -1.00
N HIS A 43 -0.80 2.57 -2.01
CA HIS A 43 -1.96 2.48 -2.88
C HIS A 43 -1.50 2.50 -4.33
N LEU A 44 -2.14 1.69 -5.16
CA LEU A 44 -1.72 1.53 -6.55
C LEU A 44 -2.48 2.49 -7.45
N VAL A 45 -1.79 2.99 -8.48
CA VAL A 45 -2.39 3.93 -9.43
C VAL A 45 -3.52 3.28 -10.25
N ASP A 46 -3.46 1.97 -10.47
CA ASP A 46 -4.50 1.22 -11.17
C ASP A 46 -5.66 0.79 -10.26
N HIS A 47 -5.64 1.18 -8.98
CA HIS A 47 -6.75 1.05 -8.03
C HIS A 47 -7.32 2.44 -7.77
N PRO A 48 -8.22 2.97 -8.66
CA PRO A 48 -8.65 4.36 -8.57
C PRO A 48 -9.62 4.64 -7.43
N TYR A 49 -10.24 3.58 -6.89
CA TYR A 49 -11.23 3.74 -5.84
C TYR A 49 -10.55 3.72 -4.47
N ILE A 50 -10.68 4.82 -3.76
CA ILE A 50 -10.18 4.90 -2.40
C ILE A 50 -11.33 5.41 -1.52
N ASN A 51 -11.58 4.68 -0.42
CA ASN A 51 -12.63 5.01 0.53
C ASN A 51 -11.97 5.67 1.75
N PRO A 52 -12.19 6.98 1.97
CA PRO A 52 -11.56 7.66 3.10
C PRO A 52 -11.91 7.04 4.45
N ASP A 53 -13.14 6.57 4.63
CA ASP A 53 -13.56 5.96 5.89
C ASP A 53 -12.80 4.67 6.16
N LEU A 54 -12.59 3.85 5.12
CA LEU A 54 -11.81 2.64 5.24
C LEU A 54 -10.35 2.94 5.57
N VAL A 55 -9.76 3.93 4.89
CA VAL A 55 -8.37 4.34 5.14
C VAL A 55 -8.21 4.80 6.59
N ASN A 56 -9.13 5.62 7.08
CA ASN A 56 -9.09 6.10 8.46
C ASN A 56 -9.21 4.95 9.45
N LEU A 57 -10.10 3.99 9.18
CA LEU A 57 -10.25 2.80 10.01
C LEU A 57 -8.95 1.97 10.03
N MET A 58 -8.32 1.79 8.87
CA MET A 58 -7.06 1.05 8.76
C MET A 58 -5.96 1.72 9.58
N ILE A 59 -5.85 3.05 9.51
CA ILE A 59 -4.86 3.80 10.26
C ILE A 59 -5.11 3.66 11.76
N ASP A 60 -6.37 3.79 12.19
CA ASP A 60 -6.73 3.63 13.61
C ASP A 60 -6.36 2.24 14.11
N ARG A 61 -6.67 1.20 13.35
CA ARG A 61 -6.35 -0.18 13.74
C ARG A 61 -4.85 -0.43 13.74
N PHE A 62 -4.12 0.19 12.83
CA PHE A 62 -2.66 0.10 12.81
C PHE A 62 -2.06 0.56 14.13
N TYR A 63 -2.51 1.71 14.63
CA TYR A 63 -2.01 2.23 15.91
C TYR A 63 -2.52 1.45 17.12
N GLU A 64 -3.73 0.93 17.06
CA GLU A 64 -4.35 0.24 18.20
C GLU A 64 -3.82 -1.18 18.41
N THR A 65 -3.45 -1.88 17.34
CA THR A 65 -3.21 -3.32 17.41
C THR A 65 -1.74 -3.72 17.44
N ASN A 66 -0.82 -2.81 17.14
CA ASN A 66 0.61 -3.09 17.01
C ASN A 66 0.92 -4.17 15.96
N LYS A 67 0.01 -4.42 15.04
CA LYS A 67 0.29 -5.31 13.92
C LYS A 67 1.24 -4.62 12.94
N LEU A 68 2.05 -5.41 12.24
CA LEU A 68 3.05 -4.88 11.33
C LEU A 68 2.48 -4.54 9.95
N ILE A 69 1.38 -5.17 9.57
CA ILE A 69 0.74 -4.98 8.27
C ILE A 69 -0.77 -4.90 8.49
N VAL A 70 -1.43 -3.98 7.76
CA VAL A 70 -2.90 -3.87 7.75
C VAL A 70 -3.35 -3.91 6.30
N VAL A 71 -4.27 -4.82 5.98
CA VAL A 71 -4.81 -4.98 4.62
C VAL A 71 -6.32 -5.02 4.66
N PRO A 72 -7.03 -4.46 3.65
CA PRO A 72 -8.45 -4.66 3.51
C PRO A 72 -8.73 -6.00 2.83
N ARG A 73 -9.88 -6.58 3.15
CA ARG A 73 -10.30 -7.86 2.57
C ARG A 73 -11.76 -7.76 2.14
N TYR A 74 -12.01 -8.05 0.87
CA TYR A 74 -13.35 -8.12 0.31
C TYR A 74 -13.64 -9.55 -0.11
N ARG A 75 -14.65 -10.15 0.52
CA ARG A 75 -15.08 -11.54 0.25
C ARG A 75 -13.90 -12.52 0.22
N GLY A 76 -13.03 -12.41 1.22
CA GLY A 76 -11.89 -13.31 1.36
C GLY A 76 -10.67 -12.94 0.51
N ARG A 77 -10.75 -11.89 -0.31
CA ARG A 77 -9.65 -11.44 -1.17
C ARG A 77 -9.01 -10.19 -0.60
N ARG A 78 -7.70 -10.24 -0.39
CA ARG A 78 -6.94 -9.08 0.06
C ARG A 78 -6.80 -8.07 -1.06
N GLY A 79 -6.83 -6.79 -0.71
CA GLY A 79 -6.74 -5.69 -1.68
C GLY A 79 -5.81 -4.58 -1.23
N HIS A 80 -6.07 -3.39 -1.72
CA HIS A 80 -5.33 -2.16 -1.43
C HIS A 80 -6.27 -1.11 -0.92
N PRO A 81 -5.77 -0.11 -0.17
CA PRO A 81 -4.37 0.13 0.18
C PRO A 81 -3.85 -0.85 1.24
N VAL A 82 -2.52 -0.89 1.39
CA VAL A 82 -1.86 -1.72 2.40
C VAL A 82 -0.99 -0.82 3.28
N ILE A 83 -1.04 -1.04 4.59
CA ILE A 83 -0.17 -0.32 5.52
C ILE A 83 0.95 -1.25 5.97
N PHE A 84 2.19 -0.77 5.88
CA PHE A 84 3.37 -1.44 6.40
C PHE A 84 3.98 -0.60 7.52
N SER A 85 4.26 -1.24 8.66
CA SER A 85 5.01 -0.59 9.74
C SER A 85 6.42 -0.24 9.30
N SER A 86 6.97 0.85 9.84
CA SER A 86 8.37 1.20 9.62
C SER A 86 9.34 0.11 10.07
N ALA A 87 8.92 -0.75 10.98
CA ALA A 87 9.71 -1.90 11.41
C ALA A 87 10.03 -2.87 10.26
N LEU A 88 9.25 -2.84 9.18
CA LEU A 88 9.44 -3.70 8.01
C LEU A 88 10.25 -3.04 6.89
N PHE A 89 10.66 -1.79 7.05
CA PHE A 89 11.35 -1.08 5.96
C PHE A 89 12.63 -1.80 5.52
N ALA A 90 13.42 -2.30 6.48
CA ALA A 90 14.66 -3.02 6.14
C ALA A 90 14.37 -4.29 5.33
N GLU A 91 13.31 -5.03 5.70
CA GLU A 91 12.93 -6.24 4.96
C GLU A 91 12.41 -5.90 3.56
N LEU A 92 11.64 -4.83 3.43
CA LEU A 92 11.14 -4.39 2.13
C LEU A 92 12.30 -3.97 1.22
N LEU A 93 13.31 -3.29 1.78
CA LEU A 93 14.49 -2.90 1.02
C LEU A 93 15.32 -4.10 0.56
N ALA A 94 15.32 -5.19 1.34
CA ALA A 94 16.07 -6.39 1.05
C ALA A 94 15.31 -7.44 0.22
N ALA A 95 14.00 -7.25 0.03
CA ALA A 95 13.16 -8.25 -0.66
C ALA A 95 13.53 -8.36 -2.15
N PRO A 96 13.42 -9.57 -2.75
CA PRO A 96 13.67 -9.75 -4.17
C PRO A 96 12.68 -8.94 -5.01
N LEU A 97 13.20 -8.13 -5.93
CA LEU A 97 12.37 -7.22 -6.74
C LEU A 97 11.39 -7.96 -7.66
N ASP A 98 11.77 -9.15 -8.11
CA ASP A 98 10.93 -9.95 -8.99
C ASP A 98 9.75 -10.62 -8.28
N GLN A 99 9.80 -10.74 -6.96
CA GLN A 99 8.75 -11.38 -6.17
C GLN A 99 7.81 -10.39 -5.49
N GLY A 100 8.17 -9.11 -5.47
CA GLY A 100 7.36 -8.06 -4.90
C GLY A 100 7.28 -8.08 -3.37
N ALA A 101 6.50 -7.17 -2.84
CA ALA A 101 6.31 -7.04 -1.39
C ALA A 101 5.55 -8.22 -0.77
N LYS A 102 4.95 -9.09 -1.58
CA LYS A 102 4.20 -10.24 -1.08
C LYS A 102 5.05 -11.20 -0.26
N THR A 103 6.37 -11.26 -0.52
CA THR A 103 7.26 -12.11 0.27
C THR A 103 7.31 -11.62 1.73
N VAL A 104 7.31 -10.31 1.94
CA VAL A 104 7.29 -9.73 3.29
C VAL A 104 5.94 -10.00 3.94
N VAL A 105 4.85 -9.83 3.19
CA VAL A 105 3.50 -10.11 3.71
C VAL A 105 3.37 -11.57 4.13
N HIS A 106 3.85 -12.51 3.31
CA HIS A 106 3.80 -13.93 3.65
C HIS A 106 4.63 -14.27 4.88
N ALA A 107 5.81 -13.65 5.03
CA ALA A 107 6.67 -13.89 6.18
C ALA A 107 6.04 -13.41 7.49
N HIS A 108 5.17 -12.40 7.42
CA HIS A 108 4.54 -11.77 8.58
C HIS A 108 3.04 -11.98 8.61
N ARG A 109 2.54 -13.13 8.12
CA ARG A 109 1.09 -13.36 8.07
C ARG A 109 0.43 -13.32 9.45
N ASP A 110 1.13 -13.79 10.48
CA ASP A 110 0.60 -13.76 11.85
C ASP A 110 0.60 -12.36 12.46
N GLU A 111 1.30 -11.43 11.82
CA GLU A 111 1.39 -10.04 12.24
C GLU A 111 0.64 -9.11 11.27
N THR A 112 -0.23 -9.68 10.46
CA THR A 112 -1.07 -8.97 9.49
C THR A 112 -2.50 -8.91 10.01
N LEU A 113 -3.04 -7.70 10.10
CA LEU A 113 -4.45 -7.48 10.40
C LEU A 113 -5.23 -7.37 9.10
N GLU A 114 -6.21 -8.23 8.92
CA GLU A 114 -7.14 -8.16 7.79
C GLU A 114 -8.41 -7.45 8.24
N ILE A 115 -8.83 -6.42 7.50
CA ILE A 115 -10.06 -5.67 7.80
C ILE A 115 -11.07 -6.00 6.71
N ASP A 116 -12.14 -6.71 7.10
CA ASP A 116 -13.21 -7.03 6.16
C ASP A 116 -13.97 -5.76 5.79
N THR A 117 -14.25 -5.61 4.51
CA THR A 117 -14.99 -4.46 3.98
C THR A 117 -16.00 -4.93 2.95
N GLU A 118 -17.09 -4.19 2.81
CA GLU A 118 -18.08 -4.38 1.76
C GLU A 118 -17.72 -3.62 0.48
N ASP A 119 -16.59 -2.89 0.49
CA ASP A 119 -16.14 -2.08 -0.63
C ASP A 119 -15.31 -2.90 -1.61
N GLU A 120 -15.91 -3.30 -2.73
CA GLU A 120 -15.21 -4.06 -3.76
C GLU A 120 -14.08 -3.26 -4.44
N GLY A 121 -14.07 -1.93 -4.26
CA GLY A 121 -13.01 -1.08 -4.83
C GLY A 121 -11.61 -1.45 -4.38
N VAL A 122 -11.48 -2.13 -3.23
CA VAL A 122 -10.17 -2.54 -2.71
C VAL A 122 -9.49 -3.59 -3.59
N ILE A 123 -10.26 -4.32 -4.43
CA ILE A 123 -9.73 -5.36 -5.31
C ILE A 123 -9.87 -5.04 -6.79
N ILE A 124 -10.40 -3.86 -7.14
CA ILE A 124 -10.61 -3.50 -8.54
C ILE A 124 -9.33 -2.92 -9.14
N ASP A 125 -8.84 -3.60 -10.18
CA ASP A 125 -7.75 -3.13 -11.04
C ASP A 125 -8.34 -2.60 -12.35
N ILE A 126 -7.79 -1.49 -12.85
CA ILE A 126 -8.17 -1.00 -14.18
C ILE A 126 -6.94 -1.10 -15.07
N ASP A 127 -6.83 -2.25 -15.76
CA ASP A 127 -5.68 -2.57 -16.59
C ASP A 127 -5.93 -2.27 -18.07
N THR A 128 -7.20 -2.13 -18.50
CA THR A 128 -7.56 -1.90 -19.89
C THR A 128 -8.52 -0.71 -20.02
N PRO A 129 -8.57 -0.06 -21.20
CA PRO A 129 -9.55 1.00 -21.43
C PRO A 129 -11.00 0.55 -21.29
N GLU A 130 -11.31 -0.70 -21.63
CA GLU A 130 -12.66 -1.22 -21.46
C GLU A 130 -13.04 -1.33 -19.99
N GLU A 131 -12.13 -1.83 -19.17
CA GLU A 131 -12.35 -1.92 -17.71
C GLU A 131 -12.56 -0.52 -17.11
N TYR A 132 -11.76 0.45 -17.53
CA TYR A 132 -11.92 1.82 -17.10
C TYR A 132 -13.31 2.36 -17.44
N ARG A 133 -13.75 2.19 -18.68
CA ARG A 133 -15.06 2.68 -19.12
C ARG A 133 -16.20 2.02 -18.36
N LYS A 134 -16.08 0.71 -18.12
CA LYS A 134 -17.10 -0.03 -17.37
C LYS A 134 -17.27 0.51 -15.96
N HIS A 135 -16.18 0.67 -15.23
CA HIS A 135 -16.25 1.13 -13.83
C HIS A 135 -16.68 2.59 -13.71
N VAL A 136 -16.25 3.45 -14.61
CA VAL A 136 -16.67 4.86 -14.63
C VAL A 136 -18.17 4.98 -14.85
N LYS A 137 -18.76 4.14 -15.72
CA LYS A 137 -20.21 4.16 -15.99
C LYS A 137 -21.04 3.65 -14.82
N GLU A 138 -20.48 2.78 -14.00
CA GLU A 138 -21.19 2.21 -12.85
C GLU A 138 -21.23 3.14 -11.63
N GLN A 139 -20.50 4.23 -11.71
CA GLN A 139 -20.52 5.28 -10.70
C GLN A 139 -21.59 6.33 -11.03
#